data_a8ba5d2dd05077f3c262bdd3e9d36b45
#
_entry.id   a8ba5d2dd05077f3c262bdd3e9d36b45
#
_cell.length_a   1.000
_cell.length_b   1.000
_cell.length_c   1.000
_cell.angle_alpha   90.00
_cell.angle_beta   90.00
_cell.angle_gamma   90.00
#
_symmetry.space_group_name_H-M   'P 1'
#
loop_
_entity.id
_entity.type
_entity.pdbx_description
1 polymer ?
#
loop_
_entity_poly.entity_id
_entity_poly.type
_entity_poly.pdbx_seq_one_letter_code
_entity_poly.pdbx_strand_id
1 'polypeptide(L)'
;VIPGVCLATLLGVVGMILAQLEGVQPLENWVPIYSAPGLKKTWHATPALLLPVIILGGIYGGVMTPTEAACVSTLYCIPVAIYIYRGMKWSDAPEILKETGTTTGVIMVMLFFVSMLSRYFIYEDLPGALVDMIYLFTTNKNVILLMMNVFMIIMGMLMDDGSALLLSTPILVPIAKEIGVSPIHFAAILGVNLGMGNVTPPCAPMLYLGARVVGTDASHSMKPTLLLILFAWLPTLLVVTYVPGFSLWLPNIFGF
;
A
#
# COMPACT_ATOMS: atom_id res chain seq x y z
N VAL A 1 -5.66 7.15 -6.50
CA VAL A 1 -6.02 6.19 -7.57
C VAL A 1 -4.98 6.20 -8.69
N ILE A 2 -4.71 7.36 -9.35
CA ILE A 2 -3.81 7.44 -10.52
C ILE A 2 -2.40 6.89 -10.23
N PRO A 3 -1.71 7.31 -9.14
CA PRO A 3 -0.41 6.74 -8.81
C PRO A 3 -0.44 5.22 -8.66
N GLY A 4 -1.50 4.67 -8.05
CA GLY A 4 -1.65 3.22 -7.87
C GLY A 4 -1.86 2.47 -9.19
N VAL A 5 -2.68 3.00 -10.10
CA VAL A 5 -2.89 2.41 -11.43
C VAL A 5 -1.61 2.45 -12.26
N CYS A 6 -0.88 3.56 -12.22
CA CYS A 6 0.40 3.69 -12.91
C CYS A 6 1.42 2.69 -12.35
N LEU A 7 1.52 2.58 -11.03
CA LEU A 7 2.42 1.62 -10.39
C LEU A 7 2.06 0.17 -10.78
N ALA A 8 0.78 -0.19 -10.74
CA ALA A 8 0.33 -1.53 -11.11
C ALA A 8 0.63 -1.86 -12.57
N THR A 9 0.43 -0.91 -13.48
CA THR A 9 0.76 -1.10 -14.90
C THR A 9 2.26 -1.23 -15.14
N LEU A 10 3.08 -0.40 -14.50
CA LEU A 10 4.53 -0.49 -14.60
C LEU A 10 5.08 -1.78 -14.00
N LEU A 11 4.58 -2.20 -12.84
CA LEU A 11 4.93 -3.49 -12.24
C LEU A 11 4.60 -4.66 -13.16
N GLY A 12 3.43 -4.62 -13.82
CA GLY A 12 3.02 -5.62 -14.79
C GLY A 12 3.94 -5.66 -16.02
N VAL A 13 4.23 -4.50 -16.60
CA VAL A 13 5.10 -4.39 -17.79
C VAL A 13 6.53 -4.82 -17.46
N VAL A 14 7.12 -4.28 -16.40
CA VAL A 14 8.49 -4.63 -15.99
C VAL A 14 8.57 -6.10 -15.59
N GLY A 15 7.55 -6.63 -14.90
CA GLY A 15 7.48 -8.05 -14.54
C GLY A 15 7.44 -8.96 -15.78
N MET A 16 6.68 -8.60 -16.81
CA MET A 16 6.66 -9.33 -18.08
C MET A 16 8.03 -9.29 -18.79
N ILE A 17 8.68 -8.13 -18.83
CA ILE A 17 10.01 -7.98 -19.45
C ILE A 17 11.04 -8.82 -18.70
N LEU A 18 11.05 -8.77 -17.36
CA LEU A 18 11.97 -9.56 -16.55
C LEU A 18 11.74 -11.06 -16.73
N ALA A 19 10.48 -11.51 -16.76
CA ALA A 19 10.15 -12.91 -17.00
C ALA A 19 10.63 -13.40 -18.38
N GLN A 20 10.55 -12.56 -19.40
CA GLN A 20 11.08 -12.87 -20.73
C GLN A 20 12.63 -12.93 -20.75
N LEU A 21 13.27 -11.98 -20.07
CA LEU A 21 14.75 -11.93 -20.00
C LEU A 21 15.35 -13.11 -19.23
N GLU A 22 14.67 -13.55 -18.16
CA GLU A 22 15.09 -14.71 -17.36
C GLU A 22 14.68 -16.05 -17.99
N GLY A 23 14.01 -16.03 -19.15
CA GLY A 23 13.57 -17.24 -19.85
C GLY A 23 12.56 -18.08 -19.06
N VAL A 24 11.74 -17.42 -18.23
CA VAL A 24 10.72 -18.10 -17.44
C VAL A 24 9.74 -18.79 -18.38
N GLN A 25 9.76 -20.12 -18.37
CA GLN A 25 8.84 -20.93 -19.16
C GLN A 25 7.44 -20.89 -18.54
N PRO A 26 6.37 -20.79 -19.36
CA PRO A 26 5.04 -21.00 -18.87
C PRO A 26 4.93 -22.37 -18.20
N LEU A 27 4.17 -22.45 -17.09
CA LEU A 27 3.87 -23.74 -16.44
C LEU A 27 3.31 -24.71 -17.50
N GLU A 28 3.76 -25.96 -17.49
CA GLU A 28 3.40 -27.02 -18.44
C GLU A 28 1.87 -27.21 -18.57
N ASN A 29 1.12 -26.88 -17.52
CA ASN A 29 -0.34 -26.91 -17.46
C ASN A 29 -1.00 -25.51 -17.52
N TRP A 30 -0.27 -24.51 -18.05
CA TRP A 30 -0.84 -23.18 -18.17
C TRP A 30 -1.90 -23.16 -19.28
N VAL A 31 -3.15 -23.06 -18.86
CA VAL A 31 -4.29 -22.87 -19.78
C VAL A 31 -4.43 -21.37 -20.01
N PRO A 32 -4.20 -20.86 -21.24
CA PRO A 32 -4.39 -19.46 -21.55
C PRO A 32 -5.78 -18.99 -21.12
N ILE A 33 -5.87 -17.80 -20.55
CA ILE A 33 -7.15 -17.20 -20.12
C ILE A 33 -8.18 -17.19 -21.26
N TYR A 34 -7.72 -17.12 -22.51
CA TYR A 34 -8.53 -17.15 -23.73
C TYR A 34 -9.15 -18.52 -24.05
N SER A 35 -8.58 -19.62 -23.59
CA SER A 35 -9.07 -20.97 -23.88
C SER A 35 -10.08 -21.49 -22.86
N ALA A 36 -10.29 -20.78 -21.76
CA ALA A 36 -11.36 -21.10 -20.82
C ALA A 36 -12.64 -20.34 -21.25
N PRO A 37 -13.84 -20.92 -21.11
CA PRO A 37 -15.07 -20.17 -21.36
C PRO A 37 -15.14 -18.98 -20.40
N GLY A 38 -14.63 -17.82 -20.88
CA GLY A 38 -14.33 -16.63 -20.08
C GLY A 38 -15.56 -16.15 -19.29
N LEU A 39 -16.75 -16.25 -19.87
CA LEU A 39 -18.00 -15.85 -19.22
C LEU A 39 -18.28 -16.62 -17.92
N LYS A 40 -18.06 -17.93 -17.88
CA LYS A 40 -18.33 -18.73 -16.67
C LYS A 40 -17.33 -18.43 -15.54
N LYS A 41 -16.05 -18.21 -15.87
CA LYS A 41 -15.04 -17.87 -14.86
C LYS A 41 -15.20 -16.44 -14.35
N THR A 42 -15.56 -15.51 -15.24
CA THR A 42 -15.86 -14.12 -14.85
C THR A 42 -17.07 -14.08 -13.92
N TRP A 43 -18.11 -14.88 -14.20
CA TRP A 43 -19.29 -14.97 -13.33
C TRP A 43 -18.95 -15.53 -11.94
N HIS A 44 -18.04 -16.50 -11.86
CA HIS A 44 -17.55 -16.99 -10.56
C HIS A 44 -16.66 -15.98 -9.82
N ALA A 45 -15.96 -15.11 -10.54
CA ALA A 45 -15.13 -14.05 -9.92
C ALA A 45 -15.96 -12.82 -9.53
N THR A 46 -17.16 -12.65 -10.07
CA THR A 46 -18.03 -11.47 -9.84
C THR A 46 -18.24 -11.15 -8.35
N PRO A 47 -18.53 -12.13 -7.45
CA PRO A 47 -18.69 -11.83 -6.03
C PRO A 47 -17.42 -11.26 -5.38
N ALA A 48 -16.24 -11.74 -5.76
CA ALA A 48 -14.98 -11.19 -5.28
C ALA A 48 -14.70 -9.78 -5.84
N LEU A 49 -15.03 -9.55 -7.12
CA LEU A 49 -14.87 -8.25 -7.77
C LEU A 49 -15.86 -7.19 -7.26
N LEU A 50 -17.01 -7.60 -6.73
CA LEU A 50 -17.96 -6.68 -6.10
C LEU A 50 -17.43 -6.10 -4.80
N LEU A 51 -16.52 -6.76 -4.09
CA LEU A 51 -15.97 -6.28 -2.83
C LEU A 51 -15.26 -4.92 -2.97
N PRO A 52 -14.29 -4.74 -3.88
CA PRO A 52 -13.70 -3.42 -4.14
C PRO A 52 -14.74 -2.37 -4.58
N VAL A 53 -15.75 -2.77 -5.35
CA VAL A 53 -16.82 -1.86 -5.79
C VAL A 53 -17.66 -1.40 -4.60
N ILE A 54 -18.02 -2.29 -3.68
CA ILE A 54 -18.76 -1.96 -2.46
C ILE A 54 -17.95 -0.99 -1.60
N ILE A 55 -16.67 -1.28 -1.36
CA ILE A 55 -15.80 -0.47 -0.52
C ILE A 55 -15.57 0.92 -1.15
N LEU A 56 -15.02 0.95 -2.35
CA LEU A 56 -14.64 2.20 -3.00
C LEU A 56 -15.87 3.00 -3.44
N GLY A 57 -16.89 2.33 -3.98
CA GLY A 57 -18.14 2.97 -4.36
C GLY A 57 -18.89 3.55 -3.17
N GLY A 58 -18.90 2.85 -2.03
CA GLY A 58 -19.51 3.34 -0.80
C GLY A 58 -18.78 4.55 -0.20
N ILE A 59 -17.46 4.51 -0.16
CA ILE A 59 -16.64 5.60 0.40
C ILE A 59 -16.65 6.82 -0.55
N TYR A 60 -16.33 6.65 -1.82
CA TYR A 60 -16.28 7.76 -2.79
C TYR A 60 -17.66 8.28 -3.19
N GLY A 61 -18.70 7.45 -3.08
CA GLY A 61 -20.09 7.89 -3.21
C GLY A 61 -20.61 8.68 -2.00
N GLY A 62 -19.82 8.83 -0.94
CA GLY A 62 -20.19 9.54 0.28
C GLY A 62 -21.29 8.85 1.10
N VAL A 63 -21.57 7.56 0.81
CA VAL A 63 -22.63 6.78 1.48
C VAL A 63 -22.11 6.15 2.79
N MET A 64 -20.83 5.83 2.84
CA MET A 64 -20.20 5.12 3.97
C MET A 64 -18.86 5.75 4.34
N THR A 65 -18.58 5.77 5.63
CA THR A 65 -17.22 6.00 6.15
C THR A 65 -16.34 4.78 5.91
N PRO A 66 -15.00 4.88 5.93
CA PRO A 66 -14.10 3.73 5.79
C PRO A 66 -14.38 2.61 6.80
N THR A 67 -14.76 2.96 8.03
CA THR A 67 -15.09 1.99 9.08
C THR A 67 -16.40 1.24 8.78
N GLU A 68 -17.42 1.96 8.30
CA GLU A 68 -18.69 1.36 7.88
C GLU A 68 -18.51 0.47 6.66
N ALA A 69 -17.69 0.91 5.68
CA ALA A 69 -17.34 0.10 4.53
C ALA A 69 -16.63 -1.20 4.92
N ALA A 70 -15.75 -1.17 5.93
CA ALA A 70 -15.10 -2.37 6.47
C ALA A 70 -16.11 -3.33 7.11
N CYS A 71 -17.09 -2.81 7.89
CA CYS A 71 -18.16 -3.62 8.47
C CYS A 71 -19.03 -4.27 7.38
N VAL A 72 -19.49 -3.50 6.40
CA VAL A 72 -20.31 -4.00 5.29
C VAL A 72 -19.54 -5.05 4.49
N SER A 73 -18.26 -4.82 4.25
CA SER A 73 -17.38 -5.78 3.54
C SER A 73 -17.26 -7.10 4.29
N THR A 74 -17.10 -7.04 5.61
CA THR A 74 -17.03 -8.25 6.45
C THR A 74 -18.35 -9.02 6.40
N LEU A 75 -19.48 -8.33 6.55
CA LEU A 75 -20.81 -8.93 6.44
C LEU A 75 -21.07 -9.53 5.05
N TYR A 76 -20.52 -8.95 4.01
CA TYR A 76 -20.58 -9.48 2.64
C TYR A 76 -19.68 -10.69 2.44
N CYS A 77 -18.43 -10.65 2.96
CA CYS A 77 -17.46 -11.73 2.77
C CYS A 77 -17.90 -13.05 3.39
N ILE A 78 -18.55 -13.03 4.57
CA ILE A 78 -18.96 -14.25 5.29
C ILE A 78 -19.89 -15.12 4.42
N PRO A 79 -21.05 -14.63 3.94
CA PRO A 79 -21.94 -15.43 3.10
C PRO A 79 -21.30 -15.83 1.76
N VAL A 80 -20.49 -14.97 1.16
CA VAL A 80 -19.78 -15.27 -0.08
C VAL A 80 -18.80 -16.44 0.13
N ALA A 81 -18.02 -16.42 1.21
CA ALA A 81 -17.05 -17.46 1.53
C ALA A 81 -17.73 -18.80 1.81
N ILE A 82 -18.85 -18.80 2.52
CA ILE A 82 -19.55 -20.02 2.95
C ILE A 82 -20.41 -20.61 1.82
N TYR A 83 -21.26 -19.79 1.19
CA TYR A 83 -22.29 -20.29 0.26
C TYR A 83 -21.84 -20.30 -1.19
N ILE A 84 -21.04 -19.32 -1.62
CA ILE A 84 -20.63 -19.17 -3.03
C ILE A 84 -19.33 -19.93 -3.27
N TYR A 85 -18.28 -19.62 -2.51
CA TYR A 85 -16.97 -20.24 -2.71
C TYR A 85 -16.78 -21.53 -1.92
N ARG A 86 -17.60 -21.76 -0.88
CA ARG A 86 -17.52 -22.94 0.00
C ARG A 86 -16.11 -23.19 0.55
N GLY A 87 -15.34 -22.10 0.71
CA GLY A 87 -13.99 -22.13 1.24
C GLY A 87 -13.91 -22.04 2.77
N MET A 88 -15.05 -21.77 3.43
CA MET A 88 -15.16 -21.59 4.87
C MET A 88 -16.38 -22.35 5.38
N LYS A 89 -16.27 -22.96 6.56
CA LYS A 89 -17.38 -23.61 7.29
C LYS A 89 -17.71 -22.81 8.54
N TRP A 90 -18.95 -22.91 9.00
CA TRP A 90 -19.34 -22.29 10.28
C TRP A 90 -18.54 -22.79 11.48
N SER A 91 -18.00 -24.02 11.40
CA SER A 91 -17.11 -24.59 12.41
C SER A 91 -15.79 -23.83 12.56
N ASP A 92 -15.37 -23.09 11.53
CA ASP A 92 -14.07 -22.40 11.48
C ASP A 92 -14.19 -20.98 12.09
N ALA A 93 -15.43 -20.50 12.29
CA ALA A 93 -15.71 -19.16 12.79
C ALA A 93 -15.05 -18.84 14.15
N PRO A 94 -15.04 -19.74 15.17
CA PRO A 94 -14.38 -19.45 16.45
C PRO A 94 -12.87 -19.26 16.32
N GLU A 95 -12.22 -20.03 15.45
CA GLU A 95 -10.78 -19.93 15.21
C GLU A 95 -10.44 -18.62 14.49
N ILE A 96 -11.19 -18.28 13.45
CA ILE A 96 -11.05 -17.02 12.71
C ILE A 96 -11.27 -15.80 13.64
N LEU A 97 -12.28 -15.85 14.50
CA LEU A 97 -12.55 -14.78 15.47
C LEU A 97 -11.42 -14.64 16.49
N LYS A 98 -10.85 -15.76 16.96
CA LYS A 98 -9.70 -15.75 17.87
C LYS A 98 -8.46 -15.14 17.20
N GLU A 99 -8.15 -15.55 15.98
CA GLU A 99 -7.02 -15.03 15.22
C GLU A 99 -7.20 -13.53 14.92
N THR A 100 -8.39 -13.13 14.47
CA THR A 100 -8.74 -11.73 14.24
C THR A 100 -8.63 -10.90 15.51
N GLY A 101 -9.16 -11.40 16.63
CA GLY A 101 -9.08 -10.73 17.92
C GLY A 101 -7.64 -10.56 18.42
N THR A 102 -6.81 -11.58 18.24
CA THR A 102 -5.38 -11.51 18.59
C THR A 102 -4.66 -10.48 17.73
N THR A 103 -4.85 -10.52 16.43
CA THR A 103 -4.23 -9.56 15.48
C THR A 103 -4.68 -8.14 15.76
N THR A 104 -5.98 -7.92 15.94
CA THR A 104 -6.54 -6.61 16.28
C THR A 104 -5.99 -6.10 17.61
N GLY A 105 -5.89 -6.96 18.62
CA GLY A 105 -5.31 -6.59 19.93
C GLY A 105 -3.87 -6.13 19.82
N VAL A 106 -3.03 -6.86 19.07
CA VAL A 106 -1.64 -6.46 18.81
C VAL A 106 -1.58 -5.10 18.12
N ILE A 107 -2.37 -4.92 17.05
CA ILE A 107 -2.41 -3.64 16.32
C ILE A 107 -2.86 -2.50 17.23
N MET A 108 -3.88 -2.68 18.07
CA MET A 108 -4.37 -1.64 18.98
C MET A 108 -3.31 -1.23 20.01
N VAL A 109 -2.56 -2.19 20.55
CA VAL A 109 -1.44 -1.91 21.47
C VAL A 109 -0.34 -1.13 20.75
N MET A 110 0.03 -1.53 19.54
CA MET A 110 1.02 -0.80 18.74
C MET A 110 0.56 0.63 18.44
N LEU A 111 -0.68 0.82 17.99
CA LEU A 111 -1.24 2.14 17.71
C LEU A 111 -1.26 3.04 18.95
N PHE A 112 -1.54 2.48 20.12
CA PHE A 112 -1.50 3.22 21.38
C PHE A 112 -0.09 3.78 21.66
N PHE A 113 0.95 2.93 21.60
CA PHE A 113 2.32 3.38 21.86
C PHE A 113 2.83 4.35 20.78
N VAL A 114 2.54 4.08 19.51
CA VAL A 114 2.92 4.99 18.41
C VAL A 114 2.23 6.34 18.56
N SER A 115 0.95 6.36 18.95
CA SER A 115 0.21 7.62 19.19
C SER A 115 0.78 8.42 20.36
N MET A 116 1.22 7.75 21.42
CA MET A 116 1.91 8.42 22.54
C MET A 116 3.24 9.02 22.10
N LEU A 117 4.04 8.25 21.36
CA LEU A 117 5.33 8.72 20.83
C LEU A 117 5.15 9.89 19.88
N SER A 118 4.15 9.83 18.99
CA SER A 118 3.80 10.90 18.05
C SER A 118 3.42 12.20 18.79
N ARG A 119 2.62 12.11 19.86
CA ARG A 119 2.29 13.26 20.70
C ARG A 119 3.51 13.84 21.40
N TYR A 120 4.41 13.00 21.89
CA TYR A 120 5.66 13.41 22.50
C TYR A 120 6.54 14.19 21.51
N PHE A 121 6.66 13.71 20.28
CA PHE A 121 7.40 14.40 19.23
C PHE A 121 6.83 15.78 18.90
N ILE A 122 5.49 15.91 18.88
CA ILE A 122 4.84 17.21 18.69
C ILE A 122 5.07 18.13 19.89
N TYR A 123 5.02 17.59 21.11
CA TYR A 123 5.23 18.36 22.34
C TYR A 123 6.67 18.92 22.43
N GLU A 124 7.67 18.14 22.04
CA GLU A 124 9.07 18.54 21.98
C GLU A 124 9.42 19.37 20.72
N ASP A 125 8.43 19.73 19.92
CA ASP A 125 8.60 20.46 18.64
C ASP A 125 9.66 19.83 17.71
N LEU A 126 9.72 18.49 17.72
CA LEU A 126 10.62 17.76 16.82
C LEU A 126 10.44 18.12 15.34
N PRO A 127 9.21 18.34 14.82
CA PRO A 127 9.02 18.80 13.44
C PRO A 127 9.72 20.14 13.17
N GLY A 128 9.59 21.13 14.05
CA GLY A 128 10.28 22.42 13.93
C GLY A 128 11.79 22.27 13.93
N ALA A 129 12.35 21.54 14.89
CA ALA A 129 13.78 21.26 14.95
C ALA A 129 14.33 20.56 13.70
N LEU A 130 13.55 19.65 13.11
CA LEU A 130 13.91 18.99 11.85
C LEU A 130 13.85 19.94 10.65
N VAL A 131 12.86 20.83 10.58
CA VAL A 131 12.77 21.89 9.56
C VAL A 131 14.01 22.77 9.63
N ASP A 132 14.36 23.26 10.82
CA ASP A 132 15.54 24.12 11.02
C ASP A 132 16.83 23.37 10.60
N MET A 133 16.96 22.12 10.99
CA MET A 133 18.11 21.29 10.59
C MET A 133 18.17 21.10 9.07
N ILE A 134 17.05 20.85 8.41
CA ILE A 134 16.99 20.69 6.95
C ILE A 134 17.39 21.99 6.26
N TYR A 135 16.93 23.14 6.75
CA TYR A 135 17.27 24.44 6.17
C TYR A 135 18.75 24.83 6.33
N LEU A 136 19.46 24.26 7.32
CA LEU A 136 20.91 24.39 7.39
C LEU A 136 21.62 23.70 6.20
N PHE A 137 21.02 22.63 5.65
CA PHE A 137 21.60 21.91 4.51
C PHE A 137 21.12 22.45 3.17
N THR A 138 19.83 22.79 3.07
CA THR A 138 19.26 23.22 1.78
C THR A 138 17.94 23.94 1.95
N THR A 139 17.73 24.94 1.09
CA THR A 139 16.43 25.63 0.92
C THR A 139 15.70 25.16 -0.33
N ASN A 140 16.30 24.24 -1.09
CA ASN A 140 15.71 23.77 -2.34
C ASN A 140 14.60 22.74 -2.05
N LYS A 141 13.35 23.11 -2.39
CA LYS A 141 12.16 22.26 -2.23
C LYS A 141 12.35 20.83 -2.77
N ASN A 142 12.99 20.68 -3.93
CA ASN A 142 13.15 19.37 -4.57
C ASN A 142 14.11 18.48 -3.79
N VAL A 143 15.14 19.06 -3.18
CA VAL A 143 16.10 18.33 -2.35
C VAL A 143 15.44 17.92 -1.03
N ILE A 144 14.65 18.82 -0.44
CA ILE A 144 13.88 18.51 0.79
C ILE A 144 12.91 17.34 0.53
N LEU A 145 12.17 17.36 -0.58
CA LEU A 145 11.29 16.26 -0.96
C LEU A 145 12.05 14.94 -1.15
N LEU A 146 13.25 14.99 -1.73
CA LEU A 146 14.09 13.80 -1.88
C LEU A 146 14.53 13.26 -0.51
N MET A 147 14.94 14.13 0.41
CA MET A 147 15.32 13.73 1.78
C MET A 147 14.13 13.10 2.52
N MET A 148 12.93 13.68 2.38
CA MET A 148 11.71 13.11 2.95
C MET A 148 11.40 11.73 2.34
N ASN A 149 11.57 11.55 1.03
CA ASN A 149 11.39 10.26 0.38
C ASN A 149 12.36 9.21 0.93
N VAL A 150 13.65 9.55 1.04
CA VAL A 150 14.66 8.63 1.61
C VAL A 150 14.31 8.25 3.05
N PHE A 151 13.90 9.22 3.86
CA PHE A 151 13.44 8.95 5.23
C PHE A 151 12.25 7.99 5.25
N MET A 152 11.23 8.23 4.42
CA MET A 152 10.04 7.39 4.36
C MET A 152 10.34 5.97 3.84
N ILE A 153 11.26 5.81 2.90
CA ILE A 153 11.74 4.50 2.43
C ILE A 153 12.35 3.74 3.60
N ILE A 154 13.25 4.37 4.37
CA ILE A 154 13.89 3.75 5.52
C ILE A 154 12.84 3.34 6.57
N MET A 155 11.89 4.23 6.87
CA MET A 155 10.81 3.93 7.81
C MET A 155 9.95 2.76 7.35
N GLY A 156 9.55 2.73 6.06
CA GLY A 156 8.77 1.66 5.48
C GLY A 156 9.50 0.31 5.42
N MET A 157 10.84 0.31 5.32
CA MET A 157 11.66 -0.89 5.41
C MET A 157 11.73 -1.48 6.81
N LEU A 158 11.62 -0.65 7.86
CA LEU A 158 11.83 -1.03 9.27
C LEU A 158 10.53 -1.31 10.02
N MET A 159 9.41 -0.76 9.56
CA MET A 159 8.12 -0.82 10.23
C MET A 159 7.02 -1.28 9.28
N ASP A 160 5.88 -1.70 9.84
CA ASP A 160 4.66 -1.89 9.09
C ASP A 160 4.04 -0.54 8.64
N ASP A 161 3.19 -0.56 7.62
CA ASP A 161 2.58 0.63 7.02
C ASP A 161 1.83 1.50 8.03
N GLY A 162 1.06 0.87 8.92
CA GLY A 162 0.24 1.59 9.89
C GLY A 162 1.10 2.38 10.88
N SER A 163 2.12 1.74 11.45
CA SER A 163 3.05 2.35 12.38
C SER A 163 3.90 3.43 11.70
N ALA A 164 4.40 3.14 10.50
CA ALA A 164 5.19 4.09 9.73
C ALA A 164 4.38 5.33 9.33
N LEU A 165 3.11 5.15 8.94
CA LEU A 165 2.18 6.24 8.62
C LEU A 165 1.95 7.14 9.84
N LEU A 166 1.60 6.55 10.98
CA LEU A 166 1.27 7.29 12.20
C LEU A 166 2.47 8.04 12.78
N LEU A 167 3.67 7.48 12.63
CA LEU A 167 4.90 8.12 13.11
C LEU A 167 5.38 9.21 12.16
N SER A 168 5.35 8.95 10.85
CA SER A 168 5.88 9.88 9.84
C SER A 168 4.96 11.09 9.61
N THR A 169 3.64 10.90 9.67
CA THR A 169 2.67 11.97 9.34
C THR A 169 2.83 13.22 10.20
N PRO A 170 2.86 13.15 11.54
CA PRO A 170 2.99 14.35 12.37
C PRO A 170 4.33 15.06 12.22
N ILE A 171 5.37 14.34 11.82
CA ILE A 171 6.71 14.89 11.59
C ILE A 171 6.80 15.55 10.21
N LEU A 172 6.36 14.85 9.16
CA LEU A 172 6.63 15.25 7.78
C LEU A 172 5.57 16.17 7.18
N VAL A 173 4.31 16.12 7.64
CA VAL A 173 3.24 17.00 7.13
C VAL A 173 3.51 18.48 7.41
N PRO A 174 3.96 18.91 8.60
CA PRO A 174 4.37 20.28 8.83
C PRO A 174 5.46 20.74 7.85
N ILE A 175 6.52 19.94 7.67
CA ILE A 175 7.62 20.19 6.75
C ILE A 175 7.09 20.35 5.31
N ALA A 176 6.23 19.42 4.87
CA ALA A 176 5.64 19.47 3.53
C ALA A 176 4.81 20.74 3.30
N LYS A 177 4.02 21.17 4.30
CA LYS A 177 3.24 22.41 4.23
C LYS A 177 4.13 23.64 4.10
N GLU A 178 5.21 23.69 4.87
CA GLU A 178 6.14 24.83 4.88
C GLU A 178 6.83 25.03 3.54
N ILE A 179 7.23 23.94 2.87
CA ILE A 179 7.80 24.00 1.51
C ILE A 179 6.72 24.15 0.42
N GLY A 180 5.44 24.41 0.80
CA GLY A 180 4.34 24.63 -0.13
C GLY A 180 3.88 23.38 -0.89
N VAL A 181 3.90 22.20 -0.26
CA VAL A 181 3.33 20.96 -0.79
C VAL A 181 1.94 20.76 -0.23
N SER A 182 0.95 20.54 -1.11
CA SER A 182 -0.41 20.25 -0.69
C SER A 182 -0.45 18.97 0.15
N PRO A 183 -1.22 18.92 1.27
CA PRO A 183 -1.38 17.70 2.07
C PRO A 183 -1.89 16.50 1.28
N ILE A 184 -2.76 16.71 0.29
CA ILE A 184 -3.29 15.65 -0.58
C ILE A 184 -2.17 15.09 -1.46
N HIS A 185 -1.33 15.96 -2.02
CA HIS A 185 -0.16 15.53 -2.79
C HIS A 185 0.83 14.76 -1.92
N PHE A 186 1.12 15.30 -0.73
CA PHE A 186 2.02 14.63 0.22
C PHE A 186 1.50 13.26 0.67
N ALA A 187 0.18 13.12 0.90
CA ALA A 187 -0.43 11.84 1.22
C ALA A 187 -0.24 10.79 0.10
N ALA A 188 -0.29 11.22 -1.17
CA ALA A 188 0.01 10.33 -2.30
C ALA A 188 1.49 9.89 -2.32
N ILE A 189 2.43 10.83 -2.07
CA ILE A 189 3.87 10.53 -1.95
C ILE A 189 4.11 9.52 -0.82
N LEU A 190 3.52 9.77 0.34
CA LEU A 190 3.64 8.94 1.54
C LEU A 190 3.10 7.52 1.29
N GLY A 191 1.93 7.39 0.65
CA GLY A 191 1.35 6.09 0.33
C GLY A 191 2.22 5.27 -0.64
N VAL A 192 2.81 5.90 -1.66
CA VAL A 192 3.72 5.20 -2.60
C VAL A 192 5.01 4.78 -1.91
N ASN A 193 5.58 5.63 -1.04
CA ASN A 193 6.80 5.32 -0.29
C ASN A 193 6.62 4.14 0.67
N LEU A 194 5.59 4.19 1.51
CA LEU A 194 5.35 3.16 2.51
C LEU A 194 5.01 1.82 1.83
N GLY A 195 4.19 1.85 0.76
CA GLY A 195 3.93 0.67 -0.03
C GLY A 195 5.21 0.03 -0.62
N MET A 196 6.22 0.83 -1.00
CA MET A 196 7.54 0.31 -1.42
C MET A 196 8.27 -0.36 -0.25
N GLY A 197 8.17 0.18 0.95
CA GLY A 197 8.78 -0.38 2.15
C GLY A 197 8.32 -1.82 2.42
N ASN A 198 7.05 -2.13 2.19
CA ASN A 198 6.47 -3.45 2.39
C ASN A 198 7.08 -4.58 1.54
N VAL A 199 7.70 -4.24 0.43
CA VAL A 199 8.35 -5.21 -0.44
C VAL A 199 9.88 -5.10 -0.39
N THR A 200 10.40 -4.09 0.33
CA THR A 200 11.84 -3.83 0.43
C THR A 200 12.43 -4.48 1.70
N PRO A 201 13.46 -5.33 1.58
CA PRO A 201 14.15 -5.87 2.75
C PRO A 201 14.68 -4.75 3.68
N PRO A 202 14.76 -4.97 5.01
CA PRO A 202 14.79 -6.25 5.71
C PRO A 202 13.44 -6.81 6.13
N CYS A 203 12.43 -5.99 6.43
CA CYS A 203 11.15 -6.50 6.94
C CYS A 203 10.27 -7.09 5.85
N ALA A 204 10.09 -6.42 4.71
CA ALA A 204 9.43 -6.89 3.49
C ALA A 204 8.25 -7.87 3.70
N PRO A 205 7.22 -7.56 4.51
CA PRO A 205 6.20 -8.53 4.89
C PRO A 205 5.43 -9.09 3.67
N MET A 206 5.17 -8.26 2.67
CA MET A 206 4.49 -8.69 1.44
C MET A 206 5.35 -9.59 0.55
N LEU A 207 6.67 -9.37 0.53
CA LEU A 207 7.60 -10.24 -0.20
C LEU A 207 7.63 -11.63 0.43
N TYR A 208 7.76 -11.71 1.75
CA TYR A 208 7.76 -12.99 2.48
C TYR A 208 6.42 -13.72 2.36
N LEU A 209 5.31 -12.99 2.45
CA LEU A 209 3.98 -13.57 2.26
C LEU A 209 3.82 -14.13 0.83
N GLY A 210 4.22 -13.36 -0.18
CA GLY A 210 4.16 -13.79 -1.58
C GLY A 210 5.01 -15.03 -1.85
N ALA A 211 6.25 -15.07 -1.36
CA ALA A 211 7.13 -16.22 -1.46
C ALA A 211 6.52 -17.48 -0.81
N ARG A 212 5.90 -17.30 0.37
CA ARG A 212 5.22 -18.40 1.08
C ARG A 212 4.01 -18.95 0.33
N VAL A 213 3.20 -18.08 -0.27
CA VAL A 213 2.02 -18.48 -1.06
C VAL A 213 2.44 -19.26 -2.32
N VAL A 214 3.52 -18.84 -2.96
CA VAL A 214 4.06 -19.54 -4.15
C VAL A 214 4.84 -20.80 -3.79
N GLY A 215 5.19 -20.99 -2.52
CA GLY A 215 5.98 -22.13 -2.06
C GLY A 215 7.47 -22.05 -2.46
N THR A 216 7.99 -20.83 -2.62
CA THR A 216 9.40 -20.57 -2.93
C THR A 216 10.12 -19.93 -1.75
N ASP A 217 11.45 -19.97 -1.78
CA ASP A 217 12.24 -19.30 -0.76
C ASP A 217 12.29 -17.78 -1.01
N ALA A 218 12.13 -17.00 0.04
CA ALA A 218 12.12 -15.53 -0.06
C ALA A 218 13.44 -14.98 -0.66
N SER A 219 14.54 -15.67 -0.43
CA SER A 219 15.85 -15.32 -1.01
C SER A 219 15.86 -15.31 -2.54
N HIS A 220 15.13 -16.24 -3.17
CA HIS A 220 14.99 -16.29 -4.63
C HIS A 220 14.10 -15.15 -5.18
N SER A 221 13.14 -14.71 -4.41
CA SER A 221 12.22 -13.61 -4.78
C SER A 221 12.84 -12.22 -4.58
N MET A 222 13.92 -12.11 -3.79
CA MET A 222 14.56 -10.82 -3.47
C MET A 222 15.11 -10.11 -4.70
N LYS A 223 15.86 -10.83 -5.55
CA LYS A 223 16.53 -10.24 -6.72
C LYS A 223 15.52 -9.70 -7.75
N PRO A 224 14.50 -10.45 -8.19
CA PRO A 224 13.44 -9.92 -9.04
C PRO A 224 12.70 -8.73 -8.41
N THR A 225 12.42 -8.78 -7.11
CA THR A 225 11.74 -7.70 -6.40
C THR A 225 12.57 -6.41 -6.38
N LEU A 226 13.89 -6.49 -6.16
CA LEU A 226 14.77 -5.32 -6.22
C LEU A 226 14.78 -4.69 -7.63
N LEU A 227 14.73 -5.50 -8.68
CA LEU A 227 14.62 -4.99 -10.05
C LEU A 227 13.25 -4.31 -10.29
N LEU A 228 12.16 -4.86 -9.76
CA LEU A 228 10.82 -4.24 -9.82
C LEU A 228 10.79 -2.92 -9.05
N ILE A 229 11.45 -2.85 -7.89
CA ILE A 229 11.58 -1.61 -7.13
C ILE A 229 12.33 -0.57 -7.95
N LEU A 230 13.46 -0.94 -8.52
CA LEU A 230 14.31 -0.02 -9.26
C LEU A 230 13.65 0.51 -10.55
N PHE A 231 12.99 -0.37 -11.32
CA PHE A 231 12.49 -0.02 -12.66
C PHE A 231 11.00 0.34 -12.71
N ALA A 232 10.21 -0.02 -11.71
CA ALA A 232 8.80 0.32 -11.66
C ALA A 232 8.46 1.26 -10.50
N TRP A 233 8.84 0.91 -9.28
CA TRP A 233 8.41 1.66 -8.09
C TRP A 233 9.15 2.99 -7.94
N LEU A 234 10.45 2.98 -8.04
CA LEU A 234 11.27 4.19 -7.89
C LEU A 234 10.96 5.25 -8.95
N PRO A 235 10.82 4.94 -10.25
CA PRO A 235 10.35 5.89 -11.26
C PRO A 235 8.95 6.43 -10.96
N THR A 236 8.01 5.59 -10.53
CA THR A 236 6.66 6.03 -10.14
C THR A 236 6.73 6.99 -8.96
N LEU A 237 7.55 6.69 -7.94
CA LEU A 237 7.75 7.55 -6.79
C LEU A 237 8.29 8.92 -7.19
N LEU A 238 9.28 8.97 -8.07
CA LEU A 238 9.84 10.22 -8.57
C LEU A 238 8.80 11.03 -9.33
N VAL A 239 8.02 10.40 -10.20
CA VAL A 239 6.92 11.08 -10.93
C VAL A 239 5.88 11.62 -9.95
N VAL A 240 5.44 10.81 -9.00
CA VAL A 240 4.46 11.22 -7.98
C VAL A 240 4.99 12.37 -7.13
N THR A 241 6.27 12.37 -6.79
CA THR A 241 6.91 13.40 -5.95
C THR A 241 7.05 14.73 -6.68
N TYR A 242 7.53 14.72 -7.93
CA TYR A 242 7.91 15.94 -8.64
C TYR A 242 6.83 16.46 -9.59
N VAL A 243 5.80 15.69 -9.88
CA VAL A 243 4.68 16.08 -10.74
C VAL A 243 3.37 16.14 -9.95
N PRO A 244 3.05 17.27 -9.27
CA PRO A 244 1.84 17.40 -8.44
C PRO A 244 0.55 17.10 -9.20
N GLY A 245 0.48 17.47 -10.47
CA GLY A 245 -0.68 17.20 -11.33
C GLY A 245 -1.04 15.71 -11.42
N PHE A 246 -0.06 14.82 -11.30
CA PHE A 246 -0.28 13.39 -11.34
C PHE A 246 -1.09 12.86 -10.12
N SER A 247 -0.93 13.50 -8.98
CA SER A 247 -1.66 13.16 -7.75
C SER A 247 -2.94 13.98 -7.58
N LEU A 248 -2.93 15.25 -8.02
CA LEU A 248 -4.01 16.21 -7.77
C LEU A 248 -5.06 16.25 -8.89
N TRP A 249 -4.79 15.68 -10.06
CA TRP A 249 -5.71 15.73 -11.19
C TRP A 249 -7.10 15.17 -10.84
N LEU A 250 -7.15 13.99 -10.23
CA LEU A 250 -8.42 13.37 -9.85
C LEU A 250 -9.15 14.13 -8.72
N PRO A 251 -8.50 14.48 -7.58
CA PRO A 251 -9.12 15.34 -6.57
C PRO A 251 -9.67 16.65 -7.12
N ASN A 252 -8.93 17.31 -8.01
CA ASN A 252 -9.37 18.57 -8.61
C ASN A 252 -10.64 18.43 -9.49
N ILE A 253 -10.82 17.27 -10.16
CA ILE A 253 -12.04 17.00 -10.93
C ILE A 253 -13.26 16.87 -10.00
N PHE A 254 -13.08 16.27 -8.82
CA PHE A 254 -14.14 16.08 -7.85
C PHE A 254 -14.31 17.26 -6.88
N GLY A 255 -13.56 18.37 -7.05
CA GLY A 255 -13.71 19.57 -6.26
C GLY A 255 -13.10 19.53 -4.86
N PHE A 256 -12.09 18.68 -4.64
CA PHE A 256 -11.32 18.56 -3.39
C PHE A 256 -9.98 19.30 -3.47
#